data_383a66ed612fde5202466430d256f8e1
#
_entry.id   383a66ed612fde5202466430d256f8e1
#
_cell.length_a   1.000
_cell.length_b   1.000
_cell.length_c   1.000
_cell.angle_alpha   90.00
_cell.angle_beta   90.00
_cell.angle_gamma   90.00
#
_symmetry.space_group_name_H-M   'P 1'
#
loop_
_entity.id
_entity.type
_entity.pdbx_description
1 polymer ?
#
loop_
_entity_poly.entity_id
_entity_poly.type
_entity_poly.pdbx_seq_one_letter_code
_entity_poly.pdbx_strand_id
1 'polypeptide(L)'
;LEMEAKTGIVSPRLRPDLGLLDPLSLKTLHPMIRAANAFDVFSHACESLTARPFTHRQAPDHPSRRPLSQGANPYSDIACLEAIQLVGENLIQAVHDPEDENLEALMLAGMLAGIGFGNAGCHLPHGMSYAVAGLCKDYQPDGWSSDHALVPHGISVIVNSPAVFRFTGSACQERHFQAAKAMGAETQGASMEDGGSLLADQLIKMMKDTGIPNGLQGVGYRRDDLEDLTERSYAQKRPVSYT
;
A
#
# COMPACT_ATOMS: atom_id res chain seq x y z
N LEU A 1 -12.14 -27.73 -7.58
CA LEU A 1 -11.94 -26.43 -8.25
C LEU A 1 -10.62 -25.85 -7.74
N GLU A 2 -9.55 -26.00 -8.55
CA GLU A 2 -8.32 -25.26 -8.33
C GLU A 2 -8.64 -23.78 -8.60
N MET A 3 -8.63 -22.96 -7.55
CA MET A 3 -8.74 -21.53 -7.73
C MET A 3 -7.39 -21.00 -8.20
N GLU A 4 -7.32 -20.54 -9.42
CA GLU A 4 -6.22 -19.68 -9.86
C GLU A 4 -6.30 -18.38 -9.06
N ALA A 5 -5.42 -18.23 -8.07
CA ALA A 5 -5.41 -17.07 -7.21
C ALA A 5 -3.96 -16.71 -6.85
N LYS A 6 -3.68 -15.42 -6.83
CA LYS A 6 -2.43 -14.93 -6.24
C LYS A 6 -2.46 -15.20 -4.74
N THR A 7 -1.44 -15.88 -4.22
CA THR A 7 -1.31 -16.20 -2.80
C THR A 7 0.02 -15.71 -2.24
N GLY A 8 0.02 -15.29 -0.98
CA GLY A 8 1.23 -14.96 -0.25
C GLY A 8 1.69 -16.12 0.63
N ILE A 9 2.98 -16.42 0.61
CA ILE A 9 3.60 -17.38 1.51
C ILE A 9 4.26 -16.61 2.65
N VAL A 10 3.85 -16.90 3.90
CA VAL A 10 4.40 -16.27 5.10
C VAL A 10 4.96 -17.34 6.01
N SER A 11 6.25 -17.26 6.31
CA SER A 11 6.93 -18.17 7.23
C SER A 11 8.12 -17.48 7.90
N PRO A 12 8.36 -17.70 9.20
CA PRO A 12 9.58 -17.24 9.86
C PRO A 12 10.87 -17.75 9.19
N ARG A 13 10.79 -18.89 8.49
CA ARG A 13 11.93 -19.47 7.75
C ARG A 13 12.30 -18.71 6.48
N LEU A 14 11.40 -17.84 5.98
CA LEU A 14 11.66 -16.98 4.82
C LEU A 14 12.28 -15.64 5.21
N ARG A 15 12.44 -15.36 6.50
CA ARG A 15 13.09 -14.13 6.97
C ARG A 15 14.58 -14.19 6.67
N PRO A 16 15.14 -13.24 5.90
CA PRO A 16 16.58 -13.17 5.67
C PRO A 16 17.31 -12.72 6.94
N ASP A 17 18.56 -13.13 7.07
CA ASP A 17 19.46 -12.69 8.16
C ASP A 17 20.01 -11.29 7.88
N LEU A 18 20.12 -10.93 6.58
CA LEU A 18 20.65 -9.64 6.13
C LEU A 18 19.87 -9.16 4.90
N GLY A 19 19.46 -7.91 4.91
CA GLY A 19 18.91 -7.20 3.74
C GLY A 19 19.93 -6.16 3.27
N LEU A 20 20.37 -6.24 2.01
CA LEU A 20 21.21 -5.22 1.37
C LEU A 20 20.30 -4.33 0.50
N LEU A 21 20.30 -3.04 0.79
CA LEU A 21 19.49 -2.04 0.08
C LEU A 21 20.43 -1.16 -0.75
N ASP A 22 20.34 -1.26 -2.07
CA ASP A 22 21.15 -0.48 -3.00
C ASP A 22 20.23 0.42 -3.85
N PRO A 23 20.21 1.75 -3.60
CA PRO A 23 19.38 2.69 -4.35
C PRO A 23 19.75 2.76 -5.84
N LEU A 24 20.98 2.43 -6.22
CA LEU A 24 21.39 2.43 -7.62
C LEU A 24 20.58 1.43 -8.48
N SER A 25 20.06 0.37 -7.86
CA SER A 25 19.17 -0.58 -8.54
C SER A 25 17.88 0.07 -9.04
N LEU A 26 17.44 1.19 -8.48
CA LEU A 26 16.25 1.92 -8.91
C LEU A 26 16.46 2.75 -10.18
N LYS A 27 17.71 3.09 -10.53
CA LYS A 27 18.02 3.93 -11.69
C LYS A 27 17.57 3.33 -13.03
N THR A 28 17.68 2.03 -13.16
CA THR A 28 17.36 1.31 -14.41
C THR A 28 15.90 0.89 -14.52
N LEU A 29 15.09 1.13 -13.47
CA LEU A 29 13.67 0.82 -13.50
C LEU A 29 12.91 1.79 -14.42
N HIS A 30 11.99 1.23 -15.21
CA HIS A 30 11.04 2.06 -15.96
C HIS A 30 10.22 2.95 -15.01
N PRO A 31 9.90 4.21 -15.38
CA PRO A 31 9.14 5.14 -14.51
C PRO A 31 7.88 4.55 -13.93
N MET A 32 7.08 3.81 -14.71
CA MET A 32 5.86 3.12 -14.25
C MET A 32 6.14 2.08 -13.17
N ILE A 33 7.23 1.32 -13.28
CA ILE A 33 7.64 0.32 -12.28
C ILE A 33 8.06 1.02 -10.98
N ARG A 34 8.82 2.10 -11.11
CA ARG A 34 9.27 2.91 -9.97
C ARG A 34 8.08 3.53 -9.24
N ALA A 35 7.11 4.10 -9.99
CA ALA A 35 5.88 4.63 -9.43
C ALA A 35 5.06 3.55 -8.70
N ALA A 36 4.85 2.39 -9.33
CA ALA A 36 4.12 1.28 -8.75
C ALA A 36 4.76 0.80 -7.43
N ASN A 37 6.08 0.66 -7.40
CA ASN A 37 6.82 0.26 -6.20
C ASN A 37 6.71 1.30 -5.07
N ALA A 38 6.84 2.60 -5.39
CA ALA A 38 6.74 3.65 -4.39
C ALA A 38 5.32 3.78 -3.81
N PHE A 39 4.28 3.59 -4.61
CA PHE A 39 2.91 3.51 -4.10
C PHE A 39 2.66 2.26 -3.25
N ASP A 40 3.34 1.15 -3.52
CA ASP A 40 3.28 -0.03 -2.66
C ASP A 40 3.93 0.24 -1.30
N VAL A 41 5.10 0.88 -1.28
CA VAL A 41 5.77 1.36 -0.07
C VAL A 41 4.86 2.28 0.75
N PHE A 42 4.24 3.28 0.09
CA PHE A 42 3.24 4.15 0.71
C PHE A 42 2.09 3.33 1.32
N SER A 43 1.53 2.39 0.56
CA SER A 43 0.39 1.57 1.02
C SER A 43 0.76 0.74 2.24
N HIS A 44 1.92 0.10 2.26
CA HIS A 44 2.43 -0.62 3.42
C HIS A 44 2.49 0.27 4.67
N ALA A 45 3.08 1.46 4.54
CA ALA A 45 3.21 2.40 5.65
C ALA A 45 1.84 2.94 6.10
N CYS A 46 1.00 3.39 5.16
CA CYS A 46 -0.30 3.98 5.47
C CYS A 46 -1.29 2.97 6.06
N GLU A 47 -1.35 1.75 5.50
CA GLU A 47 -2.18 0.69 6.05
C GLU A 47 -1.74 0.28 7.45
N SER A 48 -0.43 0.22 7.70
CA SER A 48 0.12 -0.06 9.03
C SER A 48 -0.23 1.03 10.03
N LEU A 49 -0.10 2.29 9.64
CA LEU A 49 -0.44 3.44 10.47
C LEU A 49 -1.94 3.47 10.80
N THR A 50 -2.80 3.15 9.83
CA THR A 50 -4.26 3.17 9.98
C THR A 50 -4.87 1.83 10.39
N ALA A 51 -4.04 0.81 10.65
CA ALA A 51 -4.49 -0.47 11.15
C ALA A 51 -5.11 -0.36 12.55
N ARG A 52 -5.99 -1.31 12.87
CA ARG A 52 -6.56 -1.41 14.22
C ARG A 52 -5.44 -1.49 15.27
N PRO A 53 -5.45 -0.65 16.31
CA PRO A 53 -4.41 -0.64 17.33
C PRO A 53 -4.26 -2.00 18.04
N PHE A 54 -3.04 -2.35 18.41
CA PHE A 54 -2.73 -3.60 19.11
C PHE A 54 -3.48 -3.73 20.44
N THR A 55 -3.79 -2.61 21.08
CA THR A 55 -4.56 -2.56 22.35
C THR A 55 -6.04 -2.92 22.17
N HIS A 56 -6.56 -2.86 20.95
CA HIS A 56 -7.96 -3.19 20.65
C HIS A 56 -8.13 -4.63 20.12
N ARG A 57 -7.07 -5.41 20.12
CA ARG A 57 -7.12 -6.82 19.71
C ARG A 57 -7.35 -7.72 20.89
N GLN A 58 -8.14 -8.76 20.67
CA GLN A 58 -8.29 -9.81 21.65
C GLN A 58 -6.97 -10.57 21.80
N ALA A 59 -6.47 -10.70 23.02
CA ALA A 59 -5.29 -11.51 23.27
C ALA A 59 -5.59 -12.98 22.96
N PRO A 60 -4.72 -13.68 22.24
CA PRO A 60 -4.88 -15.11 22.06
C PRO A 60 -4.68 -15.84 23.39
N ASP A 61 -5.34 -16.96 23.54
CA ASP A 61 -5.27 -17.84 24.72
C ASP A 61 -3.87 -18.39 24.99
N HIS A 62 -3.00 -18.44 23.98
CA HIS A 62 -1.62 -18.90 24.09
C HIS A 62 -0.66 -18.04 23.26
N PRO A 63 0.55 -17.72 23.76
CA PRO A 63 1.53 -16.89 23.03
C PRO A 63 1.92 -17.43 21.64
N SER A 64 1.93 -18.76 21.45
CA SER A 64 2.25 -19.38 20.16
C SER A 64 1.20 -19.14 19.06
N ARG A 65 0.01 -18.64 19.44
CA ARG A 65 -1.07 -18.30 18.52
C ARG A 65 -1.09 -16.83 18.15
N ARG A 66 -0.14 -16.03 18.64
CA ARG A 66 -0.03 -14.63 18.26
C ARG A 66 0.26 -14.52 16.77
N PRO A 67 -0.49 -13.70 16.03
CA PRO A 67 -0.16 -13.42 14.64
C PRO A 67 1.17 -12.66 14.55
N LEU A 68 1.84 -12.76 13.39
CA LEU A 68 3.09 -12.03 13.16
C LEU A 68 2.88 -10.51 13.22
N SER A 69 1.74 -10.04 12.71
CA SER A 69 1.36 -8.63 12.73
C SER A 69 0.39 -8.36 13.88
N GLN A 70 0.69 -7.37 14.70
CA GLN A 70 -0.03 -7.10 15.96
C GLN A 70 -1.00 -5.92 15.89
N GLY A 71 -1.03 -5.16 14.81
CA GLY A 71 -1.78 -3.91 14.68
C GLY A 71 -0.92 -2.67 14.91
N ALA A 72 -1.50 -1.50 14.64
CA ALA A 72 -0.81 -0.23 14.81
C ALA A 72 -0.28 -0.07 16.24
N ASN A 73 0.94 0.42 16.35
CA ASN A 73 1.65 0.60 17.61
C ASN A 73 2.68 1.73 17.48
N PRO A 74 3.11 2.36 18.60
CA PRO A 74 3.98 3.53 18.55
C PRO A 74 5.32 3.31 17.84
N TYR A 75 5.86 2.10 17.90
CA TYR A 75 7.12 1.77 17.23
C TYR A 75 6.96 1.74 15.70
N SER A 76 5.91 1.09 15.21
CA SER A 76 5.58 1.07 13.78
C SER A 76 5.17 2.45 13.28
N ASP A 77 4.45 3.24 14.08
CA ASP A 77 3.95 4.56 13.70
C ASP A 77 5.08 5.52 13.32
N ILE A 78 6.20 5.51 14.05
CA ILE A 78 7.37 6.35 13.76
C ILE A 78 7.92 6.01 12.37
N ALA A 79 8.16 4.74 12.08
CA ALA A 79 8.70 4.30 10.79
C ALA A 79 7.71 4.55 9.64
N CYS A 80 6.42 4.34 9.87
CA CYS A 80 5.38 4.53 8.86
C CYS A 80 5.20 6.00 8.47
N LEU A 81 5.18 6.91 9.44
CA LEU A 81 5.03 8.35 9.15
C LEU A 81 6.21 8.88 8.36
N GLU A 82 7.44 8.49 8.73
CA GLU A 82 8.64 8.86 7.98
C GLU A 82 8.60 8.29 6.55
N ALA A 83 8.22 7.03 6.39
CA ALA A 83 8.10 6.41 5.06
C ALA A 83 7.07 7.13 4.18
N ILE A 84 5.91 7.52 4.73
CA ILE A 84 4.88 8.28 4.00
C ILE A 84 5.43 9.64 3.56
N GLN A 85 6.13 10.36 4.44
CA GLN A 85 6.71 11.65 4.13
C GLN A 85 7.76 11.55 3.02
N LEU A 86 8.69 10.60 3.14
CA LEU A 86 9.73 10.37 2.13
C LEU A 86 9.13 10.06 0.75
N VAL A 87 8.06 9.25 0.69
CA VAL A 87 7.35 9.00 -0.58
C VAL A 87 6.68 10.28 -1.07
N GLY A 88 5.99 11.02 -0.19
CA GLY A 88 5.30 12.26 -0.55
C GLY A 88 6.22 13.32 -1.16
N GLU A 89 7.40 13.47 -0.61
CA GLU A 89 8.39 14.47 -1.04
C GLU A 89 9.16 14.06 -2.30
N ASN A 90 9.38 12.75 -2.52
CA ASN A 90 10.34 12.30 -3.53
C ASN A 90 9.72 11.56 -4.72
N LEU A 91 8.49 11.04 -4.63
CA LEU A 91 7.90 10.19 -5.66
C LEU A 91 7.85 10.83 -7.03
N ILE A 92 7.34 12.06 -7.12
CA ILE A 92 7.13 12.72 -8.42
C ILE A 92 8.46 12.95 -9.13
N GLN A 93 9.46 13.48 -8.40
CA GLN A 93 10.80 13.71 -8.94
C GLN A 93 11.46 12.37 -9.32
N ALA A 94 11.40 11.37 -8.47
CA ALA A 94 11.97 10.06 -8.73
C ALA A 94 11.38 9.37 -9.96
N VAL A 95 10.12 9.66 -10.33
CA VAL A 95 9.48 9.07 -11.51
C VAL A 95 9.89 9.79 -12.78
N HIS A 96 9.89 11.13 -12.80
CA HIS A 96 10.08 11.92 -14.01
C HIS A 96 11.53 12.26 -14.31
N ASP A 97 12.30 12.59 -13.30
CA ASP A 97 13.70 13.03 -13.41
C ASP A 97 14.49 12.59 -12.17
N PRO A 98 14.83 11.29 -12.06
CA PRO A 98 15.39 10.70 -10.87
C PRO A 98 16.81 11.17 -10.57
N GLU A 99 17.01 11.77 -9.43
CA GLU A 99 18.30 12.06 -8.82
C GLU A 99 18.63 11.02 -7.75
N ASP A 100 19.89 10.88 -7.38
CA ASP A 100 20.35 9.88 -6.43
C ASP A 100 19.68 10.05 -5.06
N GLU A 101 19.54 11.30 -4.59
CA GLU A 101 18.86 11.62 -3.33
C GLU A 101 17.40 11.15 -3.31
N ASN A 102 16.66 11.31 -4.40
CA ASN A 102 15.27 10.83 -4.45
C ASN A 102 15.18 9.31 -4.43
N LEU A 103 16.11 8.62 -5.10
CA LEU A 103 16.15 7.15 -5.12
C LEU A 103 16.57 6.59 -3.77
N GLU A 104 17.54 7.23 -3.09
CA GLU A 104 17.94 6.90 -1.72
C GLU A 104 16.76 7.08 -0.74
N ALA A 105 16.03 8.19 -0.86
CA ALA A 105 14.85 8.45 -0.04
C ALA A 105 13.75 7.39 -0.23
N LEU A 106 13.46 6.99 -1.48
CA LEU A 106 12.48 5.93 -1.75
C LEU A 106 12.95 4.55 -1.26
N MET A 107 14.23 4.23 -1.36
CA MET A 107 14.79 3.00 -0.82
C MET A 107 14.71 2.96 0.71
N LEU A 108 15.03 4.09 1.38
CA LEU A 108 14.87 4.25 2.82
C LEU A 108 13.40 4.13 3.24
N ALA A 109 12.49 4.77 2.50
CA ALA A 109 11.06 4.64 2.73
C ALA A 109 10.59 3.18 2.67
N GLY A 110 11.09 2.41 1.69
CA GLY A 110 10.81 0.98 1.57
C GLY A 110 11.25 0.18 2.79
N MET A 111 12.43 0.46 3.32
CA MET A 111 12.94 -0.16 4.55
C MET A 111 12.06 0.17 5.75
N LEU A 112 11.75 1.46 5.93
CA LEU A 112 10.93 1.92 7.06
C LEU A 112 9.51 1.36 7.00
N ALA A 113 8.88 1.36 5.82
CA ALA A 113 7.59 0.73 5.61
C ALA A 113 7.65 -0.77 5.93
N GLY A 114 8.74 -1.45 5.53
CA GLY A 114 8.99 -2.86 5.84
C GLY A 114 9.02 -3.14 7.35
N ILE A 115 9.69 -2.28 8.12
CA ILE A 115 9.73 -2.34 9.59
C ILE A 115 8.31 -2.11 10.16
N GLY A 116 7.60 -1.11 9.64
CA GLY A 116 6.25 -0.75 10.08
C GLY A 116 5.26 -1.89 9.87
N PHE A 117 5.06 -2.33 8.62
CA PHE A 117 4.05 -3.33 8.29
C PHE A 117 4.40 -4.74 8.79
N GLY A 118 5.69 -5.05 8.92
CA GLY A 118 6.13 -6.31 9.51
C GLY A 118 5.63 -6.50 10.95
N ASN A 119 5.44 -5.41 11.69
CA ASN A 119 4.93 -5.41 13.06
C ASN A 119 3.42 -5.11 13.14
N ALA A 120 2.92 -4.13 12.39
CA ALA A 120 1.52 -3.70 12.45
C ALA A 120 0.61 -4.48 11.50
N GLY A 121 1.10 -4.83 10.32
CA GLY A 121 0.34 -5.50 9.26
C GLY A 121 -0.29 -4.52 8.26
N CYS A 122 -0.90 -5.08 7.21
CA CYS A 122 -1.67 -4.37 6.20
C CYS A 122 -3.16 -4.71 6.33
N HIS A 123 -4.02 -3.95 5.62
CA HIS A 123 -5.45 -4.18 5.67
C HIS A 123 -6.12 -4.21 4.28
N LEU A 124 -7.18 -3.43 4.05
CA LEU A 124 -8.05 -3.59 2.88
C LEU A 124 -7.38 -3.41 1.52
N PRO A 125 -6.55 -2.38 1.25
CA PRO A 125 -5.93 -2.21 -0.07
C PRO A 125 -5.13 -3.45 -0.48
N HIS A 126 -4.28 -3.96 0.41
CA HIS A 126 -3.54 -5.19 0.17
C HIS A 126 -4.45 -6.42 0.07
N GLY A 127 -5.46 -6.54 0.95
CA GLY A 127 -6.43 -7.63 0.88
C GLY A 127 -7.15 -7.70 -0.46
N MET A 128 -7.61 -6.56 -0.96
CA MET A 128 -8.30 -6.45 -2.25
C MET A 128 -7.36 -6.65 -3.45
N SER A 129 -6.09 -6.31 -3.32
CA SER A 129 -5.10 -6.40 -4.39
C SER A 129 -4.95 -7.81 -4.98
N TYR A 130 -5.19 -8.84 -4.17
CA TYR A 130 -5.08 -10.23 -4.62
C TYR A 130 -6.14 -10.57 -5.66
N ALA A 131 -7.37 -10.10 -5.46
CA ALA A 131 -8.46 -10.26 -6.44
C ALA A 131 -8.16 -9.44 -7.70
N VAL A 132 -7.72 -8.17 -7.54
CA VAL A 132 -7.38 -7.29 -8.65
C VAL A 132 -6.26 -7.88 -9.52
N ALA A 133 -5.22 -8.44 -8.92
CA ALA A 133 -4.15 -9.07 -9.70
C ALA A 133 -4.53 -10.46 -10.24
N GLY A 134 -5.35 -11.23 -9.50
CA GLY A 134 -5.70 -12.60 -9.87
C GLY A 134 -6.78 -12.71 -10.96
N LEU A 135 -7.62 -11.69 -11.10
CA LEU A 135 -8.70 -11.63 -12.11
C LEU A 135 -8.33 -10.73 -13.30
N CYS A 136 -7.05 -10.34 -13.46
CA CYS A 136 -6.61 -9.49 -14.54
C CYS A 136 -7.05 -10.04 -15.91
N LYS A 137 -7.65 -9.15 -16.74
CA LYS A 137 -8.19 -9.54 -18.06
C LYS A 137 -7.20 -9.24 -19.19
N ASP A 138 -6.95 -7.96 -19.41
CA ASP A 138 -6.21 -7.44 -20.56
C ASP A 138 -5.26 -6.28 -20.24
N TYR A 139 -5.17 -5.89 -18.97
CA TYR A 139 -4.33 -4.78 -18.57
C TYR A 139 -2.85 -5.13 -18.74
N GLN A 140 -2.12 -4.21 -19.37
CA GLN A 140 -0.66 -4.22 -19.47
C GLN A 140 -0.13 -2.83 -19.18
N PRO A 141 0.71 -2.67 -18.16
CA PRO A 141 1.33 -1.37 -17.86
C PRO A 141 2.45 -1.04 -18.82
N ASP A 142 2.63 0.24 -19.12
CA ASP A 142 3.73 0.72 -19.92
C ASP A 142 5.09 0.32 -19.33
N GLY A 143 6.03 -0.05 -20.21
CA GLY A 143 7.39 -0.43 -19.82
C GLY A 143 7.53 -1.81 -19.15
N TRP A 144 6.46 -2.57 -19.09
CA TRP A 144 6.48 -3.95 -18.62
C TRP A 144 6.57 -4.92 -19.80
N SER A 145 7.70 -5.60 -19.94
CA SER A 145 7.84 -6.64 -20.96
C SER A 145 7.19 -7.93 -20.46
N SER A 146 5.90 -8.08 -20.71
CA SER A 146 5.17 -9.30 -20.46
C SER A 146 4.43 -9.72 -21.72
N ASP A 147 4.39 -11.00 -22.03
CA ASP A 147 3.62 -11.60 -23.10
C ASP A 147 2.16 -11.89 -22.71
N HIS A 148 1.82 -11.60 -21.47
CA HIS A 148 0.47 -11.78 -20.92
C HIS A 148 0.03 -10.57 -20.12
N ALA A 149 -1.29 -10.40 -20.00
CA ALA A 149 -1.91 -9.37 -19.18
C ALA A 149 -1.55 -9.55 -17.70
N LEU A 150 -1.22 -8.44 -17.03
CA LEU A 150 -0.98 -8.44 -15.60
C LEU A 150 -1.25 -7.06 -14.98
N VAL A 151 -1.73 -7.04 -13.74
CA VAL A 151 -1.73 -5.84 -12.91
C VAL A 151 -0.58 -5.97 -11.91
N PRO A 152 0.48 -5.15 -12.03
CA PRO A 152 1.60 -5.15 -11.09
C PRO A 152 1.12 -4.96 -9.65
N HIS A 153 1.85 -5.53 -8.69
CA HIS A 153 1.41 -5.56 -7.29
C HIS A 153 1.08 -4.17 -6.76
N GLY A 154 1.99 -3.21 -6.84
CA GLY A 154 1.77 -1.86 -6.35
C GLY A 154 0.57 -1.17 -7.01
N ILE A 155 0.34 -1.40 -8.32
CA ILE A 155 -0.86 -0.90 -9.01
C ILE A 155 -2.11 -1.58 -8.47
N SER A 156 -2.10 -2.91 -8.28
CA SER A 156 -3.25 -3.64 -7.75
C SER A 156 -3.64 -3.23 -6.33
N VAL A 157 -2.69 -2.71 -5.55
CA VAL A 157 -2.92 -2.16 -4.22
C VAL A 157 -3.47 -0.73 -4.31
N ILE A 158 -2.75 0.16 -5.01
CA ILE A 158 -3.05 1.60 -4.95
C ILE A 158 -4.37 1.96 -5.60
N VAL A 159 -4.84 1.25 -6.63
CA VAL A 159 -6.14 1.52 -7.27
C VAL A 159 -7.33 1.38 -6.31
N ASN A 160 -7.17 0.66 -5.22
CA ASN A 160 -8.18 0.52 -4.16
C ASN A 160 -8.05 1.59 -3.08
N SER A 161 -6.85 2.12 -2.87
CA SER A 161 -6.48 2.90 -1.69
C SER A 161 -7.31 4.17 -1.50
N PRO A 162 -7.59 5.01 -2.53
CA PRO A 162 -8.40 6.22 -2.33
C PRO A 162 -9.81 5.91 -1.80
N ALA A 163 -10.48 4.88 -2.34
CA ALA A 163 -11.81 4.48 -1.88
C ALA A 163 -11.76 3.92 -0.45
N VAL A 164 -10.75 3.10 -0.16
CA VAL A 164 -10.56 2.51 1.17
C VAL A 164 -10.31 3.59 2.22
N PHE A 165 -9.41 4.54 1.97
CA PHE A 165 -9.09 5.57 2.97
C PHE A 165 -10.25 6.54 3.22
N ARG A 166 -11.08 6.82 2.22
CA ARG A 166 -12.36 7.51 2.45
C ARG A 166 -13.28 6.71 3.36
N PHE A 167 -13.38 5.39 3.14
CA PHE A 167 -14.23 4.51 3.94
C PHE A 167 -13.72 4.34 5.37
N THR A 168 -12.42 4.17 5.57
CA THR A 168 -11.81 3.93 6.88
C THR A 168 -11.51 5.23 7.65
N GLY A 169 -11.59 6.39 7.00
CA GLY A 169 -11.25 7.69 7.57
C GLY A 169 -11.95 7.97 8.90
N SER A 170 -13.25 7.65 9.00
CA SER A 170 -14.02 7.86 10.22
C SER A 170 -13.59 6.98 11.41
N ALA A 171 -12.96 5.85 11.15
CA ALA A 171 -12.55 4.90 12.20
C ALA A 171 -11.28 5.37 12.95
N CYS A 172 -10.40 6.13 12.30
CA CYS A 172 -9.18 6.67 12.90
C CYS A 172 -8.78 8.00 12.23
N GLN A 173 -9.60 9.03 12.43
CA GLN A 173 -9.53 10.34 11.78
C GLN A 173 -8.14 10.98 11.91
N GLU A 174 -7.59 11.04 13.12
CA GLU A 174 -6.28 11.62 13.39
C GLU A 174 -5.16 10.96 12.56
N ARG A 175 -5.16 9.64 12.45
CA ARG A 175 -4.12 8.89 11.73
C ARG A 175 -4.22 9.10 10.22
N HIS A 176 -5.44 9.17 9.67
CA HIS A 176 -5.65 9.52 8.27
C HIS A 176 -5.22 10.96 7.97
N PHE A 177 -5.50 11.89 8.89
CA PHE A 177 -5.07 13.28 8.78
C PHE A 177 -3.54 13.42 8.81
N GLN A 178 -2.87 12.72 9.73
CA GLN A 178 -1.41 12.67 9.80
C GLN A 178 -0.80 12.08 8.53
N ALA A 179 -1.37 11.00 7.99
CA ALA A 179 -0.92 10.42 6.72
C ALA A 179 -1.11 11.38 5.55
N ALA A 180 -2.25 12.06 5.46
CA ALA A 180 -2.52 13.06 4.43
C ALA A 180 -1.49 14.21 4.48
N LYS A 181 -1.23 14.73 5.67
CA LYS A 181 -0.23 15.79 5.89
C LYS A 181 1.17 15.34 5.52
N ALA A 182 1.58 14.14 5.96
CA ALA A 182 2.89 13.56 5.63
C ALA A 182 3.06 13.32 4.12
N MET A 183 1.97 12.96 3.41
CA MET A 183 1.95 12.80 1.95
C MET A 183 1.93 14.14 1.19
N GLY A 184 1.92 15.27 1.88
CA GLY A 184 1.94 16.61 1.29
C GLY A 184 0.57 17.17 0.90
N ALA A 185 -0.52 16.67 1.48
CA ALA A 185 -1.84 17.27 1.29
C ALA A 185 -1.93 18.66 1.94
N GLU A 186 -2.66 19.57 1.30
CA GLU A 186 -2.99 20.88 1.91
C GLU A 186 -3.98 20.65 3.06
N THR A 187 -3.55 20.98 4.28
CA THR A 187 -4.34 20.74 5.51
C THR A 187 -4.74 22.00 6.23
N GLN A 188 -4.41 23.19 5.69
CA GLN A 188 -4.74 24.45 6.32
C GLN A 188 -6.26 24.66 6.38
N GLY A 189 -6.78 24.85 7.58
CA GLY A 189 -8.22 25.03 7.80
C GLY A 189 -9.07 23.76 7.77
N ALA A 190 -8.46 22.59 7.55
CA ALA A 190 -9.15 21.31 7.57
C ALA A 190 -9.24 20.74 9.00
N SER A 191 -10.25 19.92 9.24
CA SER A 191 -10.45 19.19 10.49
C SER A 191 -9.90 17.76 10.41
N MET A 192 -9.76 17.08 11.56
CA MET A 192 -9.34 15.67 11.59
C MET A 192 -10.35 14.76 10.85
N GLU A 193 -11.62 15.14 10.80
CA GLU A 193 -12.68 14.41 10.12
C GLU A 193 -12.47 14.34 8.60
N ASP A 194 -11.76 15.34 8.04
CA ASP A 194 -11.45 15.42 6.62
C ASP A 194 -10.30 14.49 6.21
N GLY A 195 -9.58 13.91 7.19
CA GLY A 195 -8.33 13.16 6.97
C GLY A 195 -8.41 12.09 5.89
N GLY A 196 -9.47 11.27 5.91
CA GLY A 196 -9.67 10.22 4.90
C GLY A 196 -9.88 10.77 3.48
N SER A 197 -10.60 11.89 3.35
CA SER A 197 -10.84 12.54 2.06
C SER A 197 -9.60 13.26 1.54
N LEU A 198 -8.90 13.99 2.40
CA LEU A 198 -7.64 14.67 2.05
C LEU A 198 -6.58 13.69 1.57
N LEU A 199 -6.43 12.58 2.28
CA LEU A 199 -5.49 11.52 1.90
C LEU A 199 -5.85 10.93 0.53
N ALA A 200 -7.11 10.61 0.32
CA ALA A 200 -7.58 10.05 -0.94
C ALA A 200 -7.39 11.02 -2.12
N ASP A 201 -7.69 12.31 -1.92
CA ASP A 201 -7.52 13.33 -2.97
C ASP A 201 -6.05 13.56 -3.31
N GLN A 202 -5.17 13.59 -2.31
CA GLN A 202 -3.73 13.69 -2.53
C GLN A 202 -3.20 12.48 -3.30
N LEU A 203 -3.65 11.26 -2.95
CA LEU A 203 -3.28 10.05 -3.70
C LEU A 203 -3.72 10.12 -5.15
N ILE A 204 -4.98 10.48 -5.41
CA ILE A 204 -5.50 10.61 -6.78
C ILE A 204 -4.67 11.61 -7.59
N LYS A 205 -4.30 12.73 -6.98
CA LYS A 205 -3.42 13.71 -7.62
C LYS A 205 -2.06 13.08 -7.98
N MET A 206 -1.39 12.44 -7.04
CA MET A 206 -0.07 11.84 -7.26
C MET A 206 -0.12 10.67 -8.25
N MET A 207 -1.18 9.85 -8.22
CA MET A 207 -1.41 8.80 -9.22
C MET A 207 -1.52 9.40 -10.62
N LYS A 208 -2.29 10.49 -10.77
CA LYS A 208 -2.40 11.20 -12.06
C LYS A 208 -1.04 11.76 -12.51
N ASP A 209 -0.31 12.40 -11.60
CA ASP A 209 0.97 13.05 -11.90
C ASP A 209 2.06 12.02 -12.27
N THR A 210 1.94 10.77 -11.85
CA THR A 210 2.88 9.66 -12.17
C THR A 210 2.38 8.71 -13.25
N GLY A 211 1.19 8.94 -13.81
CA GLY A 211 0.60 8.07 -14.84
C GLY A 211 0.04 6.75 -14.31
N ILE A 212 -0.06 6.57 -12.99
CA ILE A 212 -0.69 5.39 -12.38
C ILE A 212 -2.21 5.46 -12.56
N PRO A 213 -2.88 4.37 -13.02
CA PRO A 213 -4.32 4.36 -13.20
C PRO A 213 -5.07 4.55 -11.88
N ASN A 214 -6.19 5.28 -11.92
CA ASN A 214 -7.03 5.50 -10.76
C ASN A 214 -8.27 4.60 -10.81
N GLY A 215 -8.48 3.84 -9.74
CA GLY A 215 -9.62 2.95 -9.56
C GLY A 215 -9.60 1.71 -10.45
N LEU A 216 -10.54 0.80 -10.19
CA LEU A 216 -10.62 -0.50 -10.85
C LEU A 216 -10.85 -0.38 -12.37
N GLN A 217 -11.58 0.64 -12.82
CA GLN A 217 -11.80 0.87 -14.26
C GLN A 217 -10.49 1.18 -15.00
N GLY A 218 -9.53 1.84 -14.35
CA GLY A 218 -8.23 2.16 -14.91
C GLY A 218 -7.37 0.94 -15.22
N VAL A 219 -7.70 -0.21 -14.65
CA VAL A 219 -7.05 -1.51 -14.89
C VAL A 219 -7.98 -2.53 -15.56
N GLY A 220 -9.03 -2.05 -16.26
CA GLY A 220 -9.87 -2.85 -17.14
C GLY A 220 -11.09 -3.51 -16.49
N TYR A 221 -11.37 -3.28 -15.20
CA TYR A 221 -12.56 -3.84 -14.55
C TYR A 221 -13.82 -3.01 -14.82
N ARG A 222 -14.96 -3.69 -14.86
CA ARG A 222 -16.30 -3.11 -15.06
C ARG A 222 -17.19 -3.41 -13.84
N ARG A 223 -18.36 -2.80 -13.82
CA ARG A 223 -19.32 -2.98 -12.71
C ARG A 223 -19.72 -4.44 -12.52
N ASP A 224 -19.81 -5.19 -13.61
CA ASP A 224 -20.19 -6.61 -13.57
C ASP A 224 -19.14 -7.51 -12.92
N ASP A 225 -17.92 -7.01 -12.74
CA ASP A 225 -16.80 -7.75 -12.10
C ASP A 225 -16.80 -7.60 -10.57
N LEU A 226 -17.63 -6.71 -10.02
CA LEU A 226 -17.57 -6.37 -8.59
C LEU A 226 -17.90 -7.54 -7.68
N GLU A 227 -18.81 -8.43 -8.09
CA GLU A 227 -19.19 -9.60 -7.30
C GLU A 227 -17.99 -10.54 -7.15
N ASP A 228 -17.36 -10.93 -8.25
CA ASP A 228 -16.17 -11.81 -8.25
C ASP A 228 -15.01 -11.20 -7.49
N LEU A 229 -14.74 -9.90 -7.70
CA LEU A 229 -13.70 -9.17 -6.99
C LEU A 229 -13.97 -9.16 -5.47
N THR A 230 -15.21 -8.97 -5.07
CA THR A 230 -15.61 -8.94 -3.65
C THR A 230 -15.45 -10.31 -3.01
N GLU A 231 -15.97 -11.37 -3.65
CA GLU A 231 -15.88 -12.73 -3.14
C GLU A 231 -14.44 -13.17 -2.93
N ARG A 232 -13.56 -12.94 -3.93
CA ARG A 232 -12.15 -13.31 -3.85
C ARG A 232 -11.38 -12.44 -2.86
N SER A 233 -11.74 -11.17 -2.69
CA SER A 233 -11.15 -10.29 -1.68
C SER A 233 -11.54 -10.72 -0.27
N TYR A 234 -12.80 -11.10 -0.05
CA TYR A 234 -13.30 -11.55 1.26
C TYR A 234 -12.63 -12.84 1.73
N ALA A 235 -12.27 -13.72 0.80
CA ALA A 235 -11.57 -14.97 1.11
C ALA A 235 -10.12 -14.77 1.62
N GLN A 236 -9.55 -13.56 1.47
CA GLN A 236 -8.19 -13.28 1.88
C GLN A 236 -8.08 -13.16 3.40
N LYS A 237 -7.14 -13.92 3.97
CA LYS A 237 -6.88 -13.90 5.43
C LYS A 237 -5.98 -12.75 5.89
N ARG A 238 -5.46 -11.92 4.98
CA ARG A 238 -4.52 -10.84 5.31
C ARG A 238 -5.15 -9.60 5.97
N PRO A 239 -6.42 -9.22 5.71
CA PRO A 239 -7.01 -8.06 6.37
C PRO A 239 -7.27 -8.24 7.88
N VAL A 240 -6.59 -9.17 8.53
CA VAL A 240 -6.73 -9.46 9.97
C VAL A 240 -6.48 -8.24 10.87
N SER A 241 -5.81 -7.21 10.33
CA SER A 241 -5.52 -5.98 11.09
C SER A 241 -6.66 -4.98 11.12
N TYR A 242 -7.73 -5.20 10.32
CA TYR A 242 -8.80 -4.24 10.15
C TYR A 242 -10.06 -4.58 11.00
N THR A 243 -10.33 -5.84 11.25
CA THR A 243 -11.53 -6.30 12.00
C THR A 243 -11.32 -6.41 13.50
#